data_08b84f04d7345fb5ef09953e5a9f1e56
#
_entry.id   08b84f04d7345fb5ef09953e5a9f1e56
#
_cell.length_a   1.000
_cell.length_b   1.000
_cell.length_c   1.000
_cell.angle_alpha   90.00
_cell.angle_beta   90.00
_cell.angle_gamma   90.00
#
_symmetry.space_group_name_H-M   'P 1'
#
loop_
_entity.id
_entity.type
_entity.pdbx_description
1 polymer ?
#
loop_
_entity_poly.entity_id
_entity_poly.type
_entity_poly.pdbx_seq_one_letter_code
_entity_poly.pdbx_strand_id
1 'polypeptide(L)'
;MFEHAWFAVLLPRVHFDIEYVPGATAIGIENRNSITSALLRFTDRLASSRHDWVLLNLGEVDTAYSLWKLVEFRSNPIPELLDEAIRNYCDFIAEVAASHRVAVLSAPLPTLADQAAPGDETAAVRQHVSASQLERTGLALEFNSRVRAFCEAHDVPYLDSSPDALGPDGLVKQSWRHRRRFDHHYARAPYARCLARQLKALFRAPAARRAGLTATERDEVRP
;
A
#
# COMPACT_ATOMS: atom_id res chain seq x y z
N MET A 1 6.43 -1.97 -10.05
CA MET A 1 5.60 -3.05 -9.46
C MET A 1 4.45 -3.46 -10.37
N PHE A 2 3.68 -2.53 -10.90
CA PHE A 2 2.58 -2.81 -11.83
C PHE A 2 3.08 -2.81 -13.28
N GLU A 3 3.60 -3.93 -13.76
CA GLU A 3 3.94 -4.03 -15.18
C GLU A 3 2.73 -4.45 -15.99
N HIS A 4 2.32 -3.58 -16.87
CA HIS A 4 1.18 -3.74 -17.76
C HIS A 4 1.16 -5.06 -18.54
N ALA A 5 2.31 -5.60 -18.92
CA ALA A 5 2.39 -6.84 -19.72
C ALA A 5 1.75 -8.05 -19.02
N TRP A 6 2.00 -8.26 -17.71
CA TRP A 6 1.39 -9.38 -16.98
C TRP A 6 -0.10 -9.18 -16.77
N PHE A 7 -0.52 -7.95 -16.44
CA PHE A 7 -1.94 -7.68 -16.26
C PHE A 7 -2.72 -7.71 -17.57
N ALA A 8 -2.14 -7.30 -18.69
CA ALA A 8 -2.76 -7.45 -20.01
C ALA A 8 -3.09 -8.91 -20.34
N VAL A 9 -2.23 -9.85 -19.94
CA VAL A 9 -2.48 -11.30 -20.12
C VAL A 9 -3.48 -11.85 -19.10
N LEU A 10 -3.33 -11.47 -17.82
CA LEU A 10 -4.13 -12.04 -16.73
C LEU A 10 -5.52 -11.39 -16.62
N LEU A 11 -5.66 -10.14 -17.04
CA LEU A 11 -6.87 -9.32 -16.97
C LEU A 11 -7.10 -8.57 -18.29
N PRO A 12 -7.32 -9.28 -19.41
CA PRO A 12 -7.31 -8.68 -20.76
C PRO A 12 -8.44 -7.65 -21.01
N ARG A 13 -9.42 -7.57 -20.11
CA ARG A 13 -10.55 -6.62 -20.20
C ARG A 13 -10.45 -5.50 -19.17
N VAL A 14 -9.33 -5.39 -18.45
CA VAL A 14 -9.09 -4.37 -17.43
C VAL A 14 -8.01 -3.43 -17.92
N HIS A 15 -8.31 -2.15 -17.94
CA HIS A 15 -7.34 -1.11 -18.21
C HIS A 15 -6.82 -0.56 -16.88
N PHE A 16 -5.51 -0.54 -16.69
CA PHE A 16 -4.86 0.06 -15.54
C PHE A 16 -4.25 1.40 -15.92
N ASP A 17 -4.61 2.42 -15.17
CA ASP A 17 -4.03 3.73 -15.22
C ASP A 17 -3.33 3.97 -13.88
N ILE A 18 -2.04 4.29 -13.90
CA ILE A 18 -1.19 4.24 -12.70
C ILE A 18 -0.61 5.62 -12.43
N GLU A 19 -0.97 6.19 -11.28
CA GLU A 19 -0.25 7.33 -10.72
C GLU A 19 0.79 6.81 -9.73
N TYR A 20 2.05 6.90 -10.13
CA TYR A 20 3.18 6.49 -9.30
C TYR A 20 3.92 7.70 -8.76
N VAL A 21 3.98 7.83 -7.45
CA VAL A 21 4.72 8.88 -6.74
C VAL A 21 5.86 8.23 -5.95
N PRO A 22 7.10 8.28 -6.46
CA PRO A 22 8.25 7.72 -5.77
C PRO A 22 8.42 8.33 -4.37
N GLY A 23 8.60 7.49 -3.35
CA GLY A 23 8.77 7.95 -1.98
C GLY A 23 7.51 8.44 -1.29
N ALA A 24 6.33 8.29 -1.88
CA ALA A 24 5.08 8.56 -1.18
C ALA A 24 4.93 7.64 0.03
N THR A 25 4.53 8.23 1.17
CA THR A 25 4.37 7.55 2.46
C THR A 25 2.97 7.76 3.01
N ALA A 26 2.48 6.79 3.77
CA ALA A 26 1.24 6.90 4.52
C ALA A 26 1.33 8.00 5.59
N ILE A 27 2.43 8.06 6.34
CA ILE A 27 2.64 9.10 7.36
C ILE A 27 2.69 10.51 6.78
N GLY A 28 3.15 10.65 5.54
CA GLY A 28 3.29 11.94 4.86
C GLY A 28 2.16 12.30 3.93
N ILE A 29 1.11 11.47 3.81
CA ILE A 29 0.08 11.67 2.78
C ILE A 29 -0.71 12.97 2.98
N GLU A 30 -0.92 13.41 4.20
CA GLU A 30 -1.63 14.66 4.49
C GLU A 30 -0.75 15.92 4.34
N ASN A 31 0.56 15.76 4.22
CA ASN A 31 1.48 16.89 4.14
C ASN A 31 1.47 17.52 2.74
N ARG A 32 0.73 18.62 2.58
CA ARG A 32 0.66 19.40 1.33
C ARG A 32 2.00 19.97 0.88
N ASN A 33 2.94 20.14 1.81
CA ASN A 33 4.28 20.66 1.54
C ASN A 33 5.33 19.55 1.43
N SER A 34 4.90 18.30 1.25
CA SER A 34 5.86 17.20 1.10
C SER A 34 6.69 17.35 -0.19
N ILE A 35 7.96 16.95 -0.12
CA ILE A 35 8.86 16.98 -1.29
C ILE A 35 8.29 16.18 -2.46
N THR A 36 7.55 15.11 -2.18
CA THR A 36 6.94 14.25 -3.20
C THR A 36 5.68 14.84 -3.82
N SER A 37 5.07 15.85 -3.15
CA SER A 37 3.75 16.39 -3.50
C SER A 37 2.68 15.30 -3.71
N ALA A 38 2.77 14.19 -2.98
CA ALA A 38 1.96 13.00 -3.20
C ALA A 38 0.45 13.29 -3.09
N LEU A 39 0.02 13.99 -2.04
CA LEU A 39 -1.38 14.36 -1.87
C LEU A 39 -1.93 15.13 -3.08
N LEU A 40 -1.22 16.17 -3.51
CA LEU A 40 -1.66 17.01 -4.65
C LEU A 40 -1.77 16.18 -5.93
N ARG A 41 -0.75 15.37 -6.24
CA ARG A 41 -0.76 14.52 -7.43
C ARG A 41 -1.89 13.50 -7.41
N PHE A 42 -2.12 12.86 -6.27
CA PHE A 42 -3.22 11.90 -6.14
C PHE A 42 -4.58 12.59 -6.23
N THR A 43 -4.76 13.74 -5.58
CA THR A 43 -6.01 14.51 -5.64
C THR A 43 -6.31 14.97 -7.07
N ASP A 44 -5.33 15.54 -7.77
CA ASP A 44 -5.50 15.99 -9.17
C ASP A 44 -5.85 14.81 -10.09
N ARG A 45 -5.19 13.65 -9.87
CA ARG A 45 -5.47 12.45 -10.63
C ARG A 45 -6.87 11.91 -10.37
N LEU A 46 -7.30 11.87 -9.11
CA LEU A 46 -8.63 11.44 -8.70
C LEU A 46 -9.72 12.37 -9.27
N ALA A 47 -9.52 13.69 -9.21
CA ALA A 47 -10.49 14.65 -9.75
C ALA A 47 -10.76 14.47 -11.27
N SER A 48 -9.77 13.99 -12.02
CA SER A 48 -9.89 13.70 -13.45
C SER A 48 -10.27 12.26 -13.77
N SER A 49 -10.33 11.37 -12.76
CA SER A 49 -10.56 9.94 -12.96
C SER A 49 -11.99 9.65 -13.44
N ARG A 50 -12.10 8.73 -14.40
CA ARG A 50 -13.37 8.16 -14.90
C ARG A 50 -13.37 6.64 -14.78
N HIS A 51 -12.49 6.09 -13.96
CA HIS A 51 -12.32 4.65 -13.79
C HIS A 51 -13.40 4.08 -12.86
N ASP A 52 -13.77 2.81 -13.07
CA ASP A 52 -14.75 2.10 -12.24
C ASP A 52 -14.26 1.85 -10.81
N TRP A 53 -12.94 1.78 -10.63
CA TRP A 53 -12.29 1.50 -9.36
C TRP A 53 -11.02 2.31 -9.18
N VAL A 54 -10.78 2.74 -7.95
CA VAL A 54 -9.51 3.29 -7.47
C VAL A 54 -8.84 2.24 -6.59
N LEU A 55 -7.60 1.88 -6.93
CA LEU A 55 -6.78 0.97 -6.13
C LEU A 55 -5.74 1.79 -5.37
N LEU A 56 -5.82 1.83 -4.04
CA LEU A 56 -4.87 2.54 -3.19
C LEU A 56 -3.80 1.59 -2.66
N ASN A 57 -2.52 2.04 -2.71
CA ASN A 57 -1.39 1.27 -2.18
C ASN A 57 -0.33 2.21 -1.60
N LEU A 58 -0.27 2.30 -0.28
CA LEU A 58 0.78 2.98 0.49
C LEU A 58 1.28 2.07 1.63
N GLY A 59 2.30 2.51 2.37
CA GLY A 59 2.81 1.84 3.56
C GLY A 59 4.11 1.04 3.34
N GLU A 60 4.48 0.70 2.10
CA GLU A 60 5.74 -0.02 1.85
C GLU A 60 6.96 0.83 2.25
N VAL A 61 6.98 2.09 1.81
CA VAL A 61 8.07 3.02 2.14
C VAL A 61 8.08 3.34 3.63
N ASP A 62 6.91 3.42 4.25
CA ASP A 62 6.78 3.67 5.69
C ASP A 62 7.44 2.56 6.50
N THR A 63 6.95 1.33 6.33
CA THR A 63 7.33 0.18 7.16
C THR A 63 8.72 -0.37 6.85
N ALA A 64 9.17 -0.22 5.59
CA ALA A 64 10.49 -0.69 5.18
C ALA A 64 11.61 0.33 5.45
N TYR A 65 11.29 1.64 5.60
CA TYR A 65 12.31 2.67 5.66
C TYR A 65 11.94 3.91 6.50
N SER A 66 10.85 4.64 6.14
CA SER A 66 10.66 6.01 6.62
C SER A 66 10.40 6.09 8.12
N LEU A 67 9.59 5.19 8.71
CA LEU A 67 9.31 5.21 10.15
C LEU A 67 10.58 4.98 10.97
N TRP A 68 11.45 4.08 10.53
CA TRP A 68 12.73 3.81 11.17
C TRP A 68 13.66 5.02 11.16
N LYS A 69 13.65 5.77 10.07
CA LYS A 69 14.41 7.02 9.97
C LYS A 69 13.81 8.14 10.80
N LEU A 70 12.50 8.25 10.85
CA LEU A 70 11.82 9.28 11.63
C LEU A 70 12.08 9.17 13.14
N VAL A 71 12.28 7.96 13.68
CA VAL A 71 12.71 7.77 15.07
C VAL A 71 14.00 8.57 15.37
N GLU A 72 14.96 8.56 14.44
CA GLU A 72 16.23 9.27 14.60
C GLU A 72 16.05 10.79 14.63
N PHE A 73 15.04 11.32 13.92
CA PHE A 73 14.83 12.77 13.79
C PHE A 73 13.78 13.34 14.74
N ARG A 74 12.69 12.57 15.03
CA ARG A 74 11.56 13.07 15.82
C ARG A 74 11.59 12.62 17.28
N SER A 75 12.47 11.67 17.63
CA SER A 75 12.52 11.03 18.96
C SER A 75 11.21 10.34 19.39
N ASN A 76 10.26 10.15 18.47
CA ASN A 76 9.05 9.39 18.73
C ASN A 76 9.32 7.89 18.55
N PRO A 77 8.77 7.03 19.41
CA PRO A 77 8.90 5.58 19.26
C PRO A 77 8.12 5.07 18.02
N ILE A 78 8.56 3.94 17.45
CA ILE A 78 7.93 3.32 16.29
C ILE A 78 6.41 3.15 16.42
N PRO A 79 5.84 2.70 17.56
CA PRO A 79 4.38 2.57 17.68
C PRO A 79 3.62 3.87 17.46
N GLU A 80 4.10 5.00 17.96
CA GLU A 80 3.45 6.31 17.76
C GLU A 80 3.52 6.77 16.30
N LEU A 81 4.65 6.56 15.64
CA LEU A 81 4.82 6.87 14.22
C LEU A 81 3.96 5.95 13.34
N LEU A 82 3.80 4.70 13.74
CA LEU A 82 2.90 3.76 13.08
C LEU A 82 1.44 4.18 13.22
N ASP A 83 1.04 4.61 14.43
CA ASP A 83 -0.31 5.13 14.69
C ASP A 83 -0.61 6.37 13.83
N GLU A 84 0.34 7.30 13.71
CA GLU A 84 0.23 8.47 12.83
C GLU A 84 0.07 8.04 11.35
N ALA A 85 0.92 7.13 10.88
CA ALA A 85 0.88 6.65 9.50
C ALA A 85 -0.45 5.97 9.15
N ILE A 86 -0.94 5.11 10.05
CA ILE A 86 -2.21 4.40 9.85
C ILE A 86 -3.38 5.39 9.85
N ARG A 87 -3.45 6.32 10.81
CA ARG A 87 -4.49 7.34 10.87
C ARG A 87 -4.53 8.16 9.59
N ASN A 88 -3.41 8.75 9.18
CA ASN A 88 -3.33 9.57 7.98
C ASN A 88 -3.76 8.80 6.72
N TYR A 89 -3.37 7.52 6.62
CA TYR A 89 -3.77 6.71 5.48
C TYR A 89 -5.24 6.31 5.51
N CYS A 90 -5.78 5.98 6.68
CA CYS A 90 -7.19 5.67 6.84
C CYS A 90 -8.09 6.89 6.54
N ASP A 91 -7.69 8.08 6.96
CA ASP A 91 -8.38 9.33 6.64
C ASP A 91 -8.38 9.60 5.14
N PHE A 92 -7.24 9.39 4.47
CA PHE A 92 -7.16 9.47 3.02
C PHE A 92 -8.02 8.42 2.30
N ILE A 93 -8.06 7.18 2.79
CA ILE A 93 -8.95 6.13 2.26
C ILE A 93 -10.41 6.56 2.38
N ALA A 94 -10.83 7.08 3.53
CA ALA A 94 -12.19 7.55 3.76
C ALA A 94 -12.56 8.72 2.83
N GLU A 95 -11.66 9.70 2.67
CA GLU A 95 -11.86 10.83 1.76
C GLU A 95 -12.06 10.36 0.30
N VAL A 96 -11.22 9.46 -0.18
CA VAL A 96 -11.34 8.93 -1.56
C VAL A 96 -12.61 8.08 -1.71
N ALA A 97 -12.94 7.26 -0.71
CA ALA A 97 -14.12 6.39 -0.73
C ALA A 97 -15.44 7.18 -0.73
N ALA A 98 -15.45 8.43 -0.24
CA ALA A 98 -16.63 9.29 -0.26
C ALA A 98 -17.10 9.65 -1.69
N SER A 99 -16.22 9.55 -2.69
CA SER A 99 -16.52 9.95 -4.07
C SER A 99 -16.15 8.89 -5.13
N HIS A 100 -15.40 7.85 -4.73
CA HIS A 100 -14.92 6.82 -5.64
C HIS A 100 -15.17 5.42 -5.07
N ARG A 101 -15.25 4.44 -5.96
CA ARG A 101 -15.21 3.02 -5.56
C ARG A 101 -13.77 2.61 -5.31
N VAL A 102 -13.43 2.42 -4.05
CA VAL A 102 -12.06 2.15 -3.60
C VAL A 102 -11.87 0.68 -3.27
N ALA A 103 -10.69 0.17 -3.56
CA ALA A 103 -10.14 -1.02 -2.92
C ALA A 103 -8.71 -0.73 -2.49
N VAL A 104 -8.31 -1.25 -1.33
CA VAL A 104 -6.99 -1.03 -0.76
C VAL A 104 -6.13 -2.27 -0.94
N LEU A 105 -4.90 -2.09 -1.39
CA LEU A 105 -3.91 -3.16 -1.51
C LEU A 105 -3.05 -3.19 -0.25
N SER A 106 -2.72 -4.38 0.24
CA SER A 106 -1.73 -4.51 1.32
C SER A 106 -0.39 -3.89 0.92
N ALA A 107 0.25 -3.18 1.85
CA ALA A 107 1.63 -2.76 1.68
C ALA A 107 2.52 -4.00 1.44
N PRO A 108 3.37 -4.00 0.40
CA PRO A 108 4.31 -5.09 0.17
C PRO A 108 5.25 -5.29 1.36
N LEU A 109 5.49 -6.55 1.71
CA LEU A 109 6.44 -6.90 2.76
C LEU A 109 7.88 -6.64 2.30
N PRO A 110 8.80 -6.23 3.20
CA PRO A 110 10.19 -5.95 2.88
C PRO A 110 10.94 -7.17 2.31
N THR A 111 11.60 -6.99 1.18
CA THR A 111 12.33 -8.07 0.49
C THR A 111 13.85 -7.96 0.64
N LEU A 112 14.37 -6.78 1.02
CA LEU A 112 15.81 -6.57 1.20
C LEU A 112 16.29 -7.22 2.51
N ALA A 113 17.31 -8.07 2.38
CA ALA A 113 17.99 -8.68 3.51
C ALA A 113 18.88 -7.65 4.24
N ASP A 114 19.19 -7.92 5.52
CA ASP A 114 19.94 -7.02 6.40
C ASP A 114 21.38 -6.72 5.93
N GLN A 115 21.96 -7.62 5.14
CA GLN A 115 23.32 -7.51 4.60
C GLN A 115 23.34 -7.44 3.07
N ALA A 116 22.27 -6.89 2.46
CA ALA A 116 22.24 -6.75 1.01
C ALA A 116 23.37 -5.81 0.56
N ALA A 117 24.24 -6.29 -0.34
CA ALA A 117 25.28 -5.45 -0.89
C ALA A 117 24.70 -4.23 -1.62
N PRO A 118 25.35 -3.06 -1.57
CA PRO A 118 24.87 -1.87 -2.27
C PRO A 118 24.82 -2.16 -3.78
N GLY A 119 23.63 -2.02 -4.37
CA GLY A 119 23.42 -2.32 -5.77
C GLY A 119 22.79 -1.18 -6.56
N ASP A 120 22.04 -0.33 -5.87
CA ASP A 120 21.48 0.92 -6.39
C ASP A 120 21.33 1.94 -5.25
N GLU A 121 21.00 3.18 -5.61
CA GLU A 121 20.84 4.28 -4.64
C GLU A 121 19.75 3.99 -3.61
N THR A 122 18.65 3.36 -4.02
CA THR A 122 17.54 3.03 -3.11
C THR A 122 17.93 1.95 -2.12
N ALA A 123 18.66 0.92 -2.55
CA ALA A 123 19.19 -0.11 -1.66
C ALA A 123 20.23 0.47 -0.71
N ALA A 124 21.12 1.35 -1.19
CA ALA A 124 22.13 2.02 -0.38
C ALA A 124 21.47 2.87 0.73
N VAL A 125 20.43 3.64 0.41
CA VAL A 125 19.69 4.46 1.38
C VAL A 125 19.00 3.57 2.42
N ARG A 126 18.41 2.45 2.02
CA ARG A 126 17.69 1.52 2.91
C ARG A 126 18.60 0.68 3.80
N GLN A 127 19.88 0.52 3.44
CA GLN A 127 20.87 -0.18 4.27
C GLN A 127 21.20 0.56 5.57
N HIS A 128 20.96 1.87 5.64
CA HIS A 128 21.18 2.66 6.85
C HIS A 128 20.01 2.57 7.87
N VAL A 129 19.02 1.70 7.64
CA VAL A 129 17.98 1.40 8.61
C VAL A 129 18.52 0.39 9.62
N SER A 130 18.48 0.75 10.90
CA SER A 130 18.97 -0.11 11.99
C SER A 130 18.14 -1.38 12.23
N ALA A 131 16.90 -1.41 11.71
CA ALA A 131 15.98 -2.55 11.88
C ALA A 131 16.30 -3.70 10.94
N SER A 132 16.24 -4.91 11.46
CA SER A 132 16.35 -6.15 10.69
C SER A 132 15.20 -6.32 9.70
N GLN A 133 15.36 -7.18 8.69
CA GLN A 133 14.28 -7.53 7.77
C GLN A 133 13.07 -8.11 8.51
N LEU A 134 13.31 -8.88 9.57
CA LEU A 134 12.24 -9.48 10.38
C LEU A 134 11.42 -8.41 11.11
N GLU A 135 12.08 -7.43 11.75
CA GLU A 135 11.41 -6.31 12.40
C GLU A 135 10.60 -5.47 11.42
N ARG A 136 11.18 -5.15 10.27
CA ARG A 136 10.49 -4.41 9.19
C ARG A 136 9.29 -5.20 8.65
N THR A 137 9.42 -6.53 8.53
CA THR A 137 8.31 -7.41 8.11
C THR A 137 7.21 -7.43 9.17
N GLY A 138 7.56 -7.54 10.45
CA GLY A 138 6.60 -7.46 11.57
C GLY A 138 5.81 -6.14 11.54
N LEU A 139 6.51 -5.02 11.35
CA LEU A 139 5.88 -3.71 11.26
C LEU A 139 4.94 -3.59 10.04
N ALA A 140 5.32 -4.16 8.89
CA ALA A 140 4.47 -4.17 7.70
C ALA A 140 3.22 -5.03 7.88
N LEU A 141 3.33 -6.17 8.57
CA LEU A 141 2.19 -7.02 8.89
C LEU A 141 1.23 -6.32 9.87
N GLU A 142 1.74 -5.63 10.87
CA GLU A 142 0.93 -4.84 11.80
C GLU A 142 0.20 -3.70 11.08
N PHE A 143 0.91 -2.90 10.26
CA PHE A 143 0.31 -1.88 9.41
C PHE A 143 -0.82 -2.46 8.56
N ASN A 144 -0.56 -3.56 7.83
CA ASN A 144 -1.53 -4.22 6.98
C ASN A 144 -2.75 -4.72 7.75
N SER A 145 -2.54 -5.30 8.93
CA SER A 145 -3.62 -5.80 9.80
C SER A 145 -4.56 -4.67 10.24
N ARG A 146 -4.00 -3.54 10.66
CA ARG A 146 -4.77 -2.40 11.17
C ARG A 146 -5.49 -1.64 10.05
N VAL A 147 -4.84 -1.45 8.89
CA VAL A 147 -5.51 -0.87 7.72
C VAL A 147 -6.62 -1.78 7.20
N ARG A 148 -6.41 -3.11 7.23
CA ARG A 148 -7.47 -4.08 6.92
C ARG A 148 -8.66 -3.93 7.86
N ALA A 149 -8.42 -3.87 9.17
CA ALA A 149 -9.51 -3.73 10.15
C ALA A 149 -10.32 -2.46 9.91
N PHE A 150 -9.66 -1.35 9.57
CA PHE A 150 -10.33 -0.12 9.15
C PHE A 150 -11.18 -0.34 7.88
N CYS A 151 -10.61 -0.95 6.85
CA CYS A 151 -11.32 -1.22 5.60
C CYS A 151 -12.56 -2.10 5.82
N GLU A 152 -12.44 -3.16 6.64
CA GLU A 152 -13.54 -4.05 7.00
C GLU A 152 -14.66 -3.30 7.74
N ALA A 153 -14.31 -2.40 8.67
CA ALA A 153 -15.28 -1.58 9.41
C ALA A 153 -16.02 -0.54 8.53
N HIS A 154 -15.46 -0.20 7.36
CA HIS A 154 -16.02 0.80 6.44
C HIS A 154 -16.45 0.20 5.08
N ASP A 155 -16.64 -1.12 5.01
CA ASP A 155 -17.04 -1.83 3.79
C ASP A 155 -16.13 -1.56 2.56
N VAL A 156 -14.86 -1.21 2.79
CA VAL A 156 -13.85 -1.01 1.74
C VAL A 156 -13.14 -2.35 1.46
N PRO A 157 -13.17 -2.86 0.22
CA PRO A 157 -12.44 -4.07 -0.12
C PRO A 157 -10.94 -3.96 0.15
N TYR A 158 -10.38 -4.94 0.86
CA TYR A 158 -8.94 -5.05 1.13
C TYR A 158 -8.34 -6.26 0.43
N LEU A 159 -7.32 -6.04 -0.40
CA LEU A 159 -6.67 -7.07 -1.21
C LEU A 159 -5.29 -7.38 -0.62
N ASP A 160 -5.20 -8.50 0.10
CA ASP A 160 -4.00 -8.87 0.85
C ASP A 160 -3.11 -9.86 0.10
N SER A 161 -1.90 -9.44 -0.18
CA SER A 161 -0.86 -10.30 -0.77
C SER A 161 0.05 -10.97 0.28
N SER A 162 -0.04 -10.55 1.54
CA SER A 162 0.86 -11.01 2.62
C SER A 162 0.82 -12.52 2.83
N PRO A 163 -0.36 -13.19 2.87
CA PRO A 163 -0.41 -14.65 3.09
C PRO A 163 0.26 -15.46 1.98
N ASP A 164 0.18 -14.96 0.74
CA ASP A 164 0.85 -15.61 -0.40
C ASP A 164 2.36 -15.37 -0.39
N ALA A 165 2.80 -14.19 0.05
CA ALA A 165 4.19 -13.76 0.02
C ALA A 165 5.02 -14.26 1.20
N LEU A 166 4.42 -14.37 2.41
CA LEU A 166 5.10 -14.69 3.66
C LEU A 166 5.51 -16.16 3.73
N GLY A 167 6.77 -16.41 4.05
CA GLY A 167 7.32 -17.74 4.32
C GLY A 167 7.15 -18.16 5.79
N PRO A 168 7.44 -19.44 6.10
CA PRO A 168 7.35 -19.97 7.46
C PRO A 168 8.41 -19.39 8.41
N ASP A 169 9.44 -18.77 7.86
CA ASP A 169 10.51 -18.07 8.58
C ASP A 169 10.15 -16.64 8.97
N GLY A 170 8.92 -16.19 8.68
CA GLY A 170 8.48 -14.82 8.91
C GLY A 170 9.00 -13.80 7.89
N LEU A 171 9.66 -14.25 6.83
CA LEU A 171 10.20 -13.42 5.77
C LEU A 171 9.50 -13.68 4.44
N VAL A 172 9.73 -12.81 3.46
CA VAL A 172 9.18 -13.01 2.11
C VAL A 172 9.82 -14.24 1.47
N LYS A 173 8.99 -15.16 0.97
CA LYS A 173 9.41 -16.36 0.24
C LYS A 173 10.39 -16.03 -0.87
N GLN A 174 11.41 -16.87 -1.09
CA GLN A 174 12.38 -16.69 -2.17
C GLN A 174 11.72 -16.56 -3.55
N SER A 175 10.63 -17.28 -3.81
CA SER A 175 9.87 -17.21 -5.07
C SER A 175 9.15 -15.85 -5.28
N TRP A 176 8.99 -15.05 -4.24
CA TRP A 176 8.38 -13.72 -4.28
C TRP A 176 9.41 -12.60 -4.27
N ARG A 177 10.70 -12.89 -4.04
CA ARG A 177 11.78 -11.90 -4.10
C ARG A 177 12.21 -11.69 -5.55
N HIS A 178 12.57 -10.46 -5.88
CA HIS A 178 13.12 -10.15 -7.19
C HIS A 178 14.45 -10.89 -7.40
N ARG A 179 14.76 -11.27 -8.64
CA ARG A 179 16.02 -11.99 -8.95
C ARG A 179 17.28 -11.18 -8.68
N ARG A 180 17.18 -9.84 -8.78
CA ARG A 180 18.24 -8.92 -8.38
C ARG A 180 18.17 -8.74 -6.87
N ARG A 181 19.24 -9.07 -6.15
CA ARG A 181 19.28 -9.10 -4.68
C ARG A 181 19.03 -7.75 -4.01
N PHE A 182 19.28 -6.65 -4.70
CA PHE A 182 19.09 -5.28 -4.24
C PHE A 182 17.76 -4.63 -4.69
N ASP A 183 16.95 -5.35 -5.47
CA ASP A 183 15.64 -4.88 -5.86
C ASP A 183 14.62 -5.16 -4.73
N HIS A 184 14.08 -4.10 -4.16
CA HIS A 184 13.15 -4.15 -3.03
C HIS A 184 11.71 -4.54 -3.40
N HIS A 185 11.45 -4.73 -4.69
CA HIS A 185 10.12 -5.10 -5.14
C HIS A 185 9.89 -6.61 -5.12
N TYR A 186 8.62 -6.99 -5.09
CA TYR A 186 8.23 -8.38 -5.33
C TYR A 186 8.59 -8.85 -6.74
N ALA A 187 8.84 -10.15 -6.87
CA ALA A 187 8.91 -10.79 -8.17
C ALA A 187 7.59 -10.62 -8.93
N ARG A 188 7.66 -10.14 -10.16
CA ARG A 188 6.51 -9.68 -10.95
C ARG A 188 5.43 -10.73 -11.15
N ALA A 189 5.82 -11.95 -11.52
CA ALA A 189 4.88 -12.99 -11.89
C ALA A 189 4.03 -13.52 -10.72
N PRO A 190 4.58 -13.88 -9.53
CA PRO A 190 3.77 -14.31 -8.40
C PRO A 190 2.86 -13.19 -7.90
N TYR A 191 3.35 -11.95 -7.80
CA TYR A 191 2.53 -10.82 -7.38
C TYR A 191 1.38 -10.52 -8.35
N ALA A 192 1.65 -10.47 -9.65
CA ALA A 192 0.61 -10.24 -10.66
C ALA A 192 -0.47 -11.34 -10.64
N ARG A 193 -0.09 -12.61 -10.47
CA ARG A 193 -1.06 -13.71 -10.35
C ARG A 193 -1.92 -13.61 -9.09
N CYS A 194 -1.30 -13.28 -7.95
CA CYS A 194 -2.01 -13.06 -6.69
C CYS A 194 -3.02 -11.93 -6.84
N LEU A 195 -2.59 -10.76 -7.27
CA LEU A 195 -3.45 -9.59 -7.41
C LEU A 195 -4.55 -9.80 -8.48
N ALA A 196 -4.22 -10.41 -9.62
CA ALA A 196 -5.21 -10.70 -10.65
C ALA A 196 -6.31 -11.66 -10.16
N ARG A 197 -5.98 -12.65 -9.32
CA ARG A 197 -6.96 -13.53 -8.68
C ARG A 197 -7.91 -12.75 -7.79
N GLN A 198 -7.38 -11.88 -6.94
CA GLN A 198 -8.15 -11.06 -6.01
C GLN A 198 -9.03 -10.04 -6.74
N LEU A 199 -8.50 -9.35 -7.75
CA LEU A 199 -9.26 -8.42 -8.59
C LEU A 199 -10.39 -9.12 -9.35
N LYS A 200 -10.16 -10.34 -9.88
CA LYS A 200 -11.23 -11.12 -10.50
C LYS A 200 -12.35 -11.45 -9.50
N ALA A 201 -12.02 -11.77 -8.26
CA ALA A 201 -13.01 -12.00 -7.20
C ALA A 201 -13.76 -10.71 -6.87
N LEU A 202 -13.07 -9.60 -6.72
CA LEU A 202 -13.64 -8.28 -6.47
C LEU A 202 -14.64 -7.87 -7.58
N PHE A 203 -14.23 -7.99 -8.84
CA PHE A 203 -15.07 -7.57 -9.98
C PHE A 203 -16.28 -8.47 -10.23
N ARG A 204 -16.26 -9.71 -9.74
CA ARG A 204 -17.39 -10.64 -9.81
C ARG A 204 -18.37 -10.51 -8.65
N ALA A 205 -17.97 -9.85 -7.57
CA ALA A 205 -18.85 -9.70 -6.41
C ALA A 205 -20.14 -8.92 -6.79
N PRO A 206 -21.32 -9.33 -6.26
CA PRO A 206 -22.59 -8.62 -6.51
C PRO A 206 -22.53 -7.14 -6.14
N ALA A 207 -23.34 -6.33 -6.81
CA ALA A 207 -23.33 -4.87 -6.64
C ALA A 207 -23.60 -4.40 -5.19
N ALA A 208 -24.38 -5.17 -4.41
CA ALA A 208 -24.67 -4.87 -3.00
C ALA A 208 -23.44 -4.87 -2.08
N ARG A 209 -22.38 -5.65 -2.43
CA ARG A 209 -21.06 -5.58 -1.76
C ARG A 209 -20.09 -4.58 -2.41
N ARG A 210 -20.57 -3.87 -3.43
CA ARG A 210 -19.76 -2.92 -4.20
C ARG A 210 -20.02 -1.46 -3.83
N ALA A 211 -21.09 -1.18 -3.08
CA ALA A 211 -21.48 0.15 -2.63
C ALA A 211 -20.86 0.40 -1.24
N GLY A 212 -19.66 0.93 -1.19
CA GLY A 212 -19.20 1.62 0.01
C GLY A 212 -20.01 2.89 0.18
N LEU A 213 -20.46 3.14 1.43
CA LEU A 213 -21.06 4.37 1.96
C LEU A 213 -22.11 5.06 1.06
N THR A 214 -23.36 4.60 1.18
CA THR A 214 -24.50 5.34 0.66
C THR A 214 -24.86 6.55 1.54
N ALA A 215 -25.33 7.60 0.88
CA ALA A 215 -25.60 8.96 1.34
C ALA A 215 -26.64 9.12 2.50
N THR A 216 -26.84 8.15 3.36
CA THR A 216 -27.94 8.14 4.34
C THR A 216 -27.60 8.79 5.68
N GLU A 217 -26.35 9.18 5.94
CA GLU A 217 -25.94 9.83 7.19
C GLU A 217 -25.70 11.34 7.07
N ARG A 218 -26.06 11.97 5.96
CA ARG A 218 -25.81 13.43 5.78
C ARG A 218 -26.87 14.34 6.36
N ASP A 219 -28.01 13.83 6.80
CA ASP A 219 -29.14 14.68 7.23
C ASP A 219 -29.32 14.80 8.76
N GLU A 220 -28.54 14.12 9.59
CA GLU A 220 -28.71 14.20 11.06
C GLU A 220 -27.73 15.10 11.81
N VAL A 221 -26.81 15.80 11.12
CA VAL A 221 -25.92 16.77 11.78
C VAL A 221 -26.01 18.13 11.09
N ARG A 222 -27.13 18.81 11.28
CA ARG A 222 -27.19 20.28 11.22
C ARG A 222 -27.92 20.82 12.46
N PRO A 223 -27.28 21.76 13.17
CA PRO A 223 -27.89 22.44 14.31
C PRO A 223 -29.05 23.34 13.90
#